data_14a4608ec75a1d5c4e94132b6e60ca8c
#
_entry.id   14a4608ec75a1d5c4e94132b6e60ca8c
#
_cell.length_a   1.000
_cell.length_b   1.000
_cell.length_c   1.000
_cell.angle_alpha   90.00
_cell.angle_beta   90.00
_cell.angle_gamma   90.00
#
_symmetry.space_group_name_H-M   'P 1'
#
loop_
_entity.id
_entity.type
_entity.pdbx_description
1 polymer ?
#
loop_
_entity_poly.entity_id
_entity_poly.type
_entity_poly.pdbx_seq_one_letter_code
_entity_poly.pdbx_strand_id
1 'polypeptide(L)'
;MPRKAVAVLSASGLVGQRFQQRLCEHPWFEFVAVAGSPMSEGRKLSEIPWRLDEDRPDLPELTVLGLNSLVDELLELEVEIVFSALPSEIALDVEPMIAAAGISVLSNASAHRCIAGIPLVIADLNPHHLTHWKDSSLGPITCSTNCTVIPIALPLKPLWDMVGFNQVSVRTEQALSGGGWGLLSSGIVGSNCEIPGEAEKIKQELLHILGRISSEGVSPTTIEINVDCKRVSERDGHLVNVEVELNRVASVSEIKEWMAAWSDRPQHLKLPSAPDNPVIIIDGLPTREEYLMAGGEGLKSGMSVVVGNLKIDNTKLSFSALSHNTIRGAAGGCILLAELMLAEGLLD
;
A
#
# COMPACT_ATOMS: atom_id res chain seq x y z
N MET A 1 1.78 -8.60 -24.50
CA MET A 1 1.49 -9.85 -23.78
C MET A 1 -0.01 -9.91 -23.56
N PRO A 2 -0.65 -11.10 -23.52
CA PRO A 2 -2.04 -11.19 -23.05
C PRO A 2 -2.13 -10.63 -21.62
N ARG A 3 -3.26 -10.01 -21.29
CA ARG A 3 -3.49 -9.53 -19.93
C ARG A 3 -3.65 -10.72 -18.98
N LYS A 4 -3.14 -10.59 -17.74
CA LYS A 4 -3.32 -11.61 -16.70
C LYS A 4 -4.71 -11.50 -16.10
N ALA A 5 -5.41 -12.64 -15.96
CA ALA A 5 -6.72 -12.69 -15.32
C ALA A 5 -6.59 -12.46 -13.81
N VAL A 6 -7.33 -11.48 -13.29
CA VAL A 6 -7.23 -11.11 -11.86
C VAL A 6 -8.59 -11.07 -11.19
N ALA A 7 -8.59 -11.37 -9.89
CA ALA A 7 -9.74 -11.25 -9.02
C ALA A 7 -9.52 -10.23 -7.90
N VAL A 8 -10.62 -9.63 -7.44
CA VAL A 8 -10.62 -8.70 -6.28
C VAL A 8 -11.47 -9.31 -5.16
N LEU A 9 -10.88 -9.48 -3.97
CA LEU A 9 -11.60 -9.87 -2.77
C LEU A 9 -12.01 -8.63 -1.97
N SER A 10 -13.28 -8.53 -1.63
CA SER A 10 -13.98 -7.40 -0.99
C SER A 10 -14.71 -6.48 -1.99
N ALA A 11 -15.79 -6.98 -2.60
CA ALA A 11 -16.59 -6.25 -3.59
C ALA A 11 -17.14 -4.89 -3.11
N SER A 12 -17.47 -4.77 -1.82
CA SER A 12 -18.12 -3.58 -1.23
C SER A 12 -17.24 -2.75 -0.31
N GLY A 13 -15.98 -3.16 -0.06
CA GLY A 13 -15.04 -2.42 0.77
C GLY A 13 -14.40 -1.25 0.02
N LEU A 14 -13.97 -0.19 0.73
CA LEU A 14 -13.32 0.97 0.10
C LEU A 14 -12.09 0.59 -0.72
N VAL A 15 -11.18 -0.21 -0.16
CA VAL A 15 -9.97 -0.66 -0.86
C VAL A 15 -10.32 -1.63 -2.00
N GLY A 16 -11.32 -2.51 -1.81
CA GLY A 16 -11.81 -3.38 -2.89
C GLY A 16 -12.36 -2.58 -4.07
N GLN A 17 -13.11 -1.51 -3.82
CA GLN A 17 -13.60 -0.62 -4.88
C GLN A 17 -12.48 0.21 -5.52
N ARG A 18 -11.43 0.58 -4.76
CA ARG A 18 -10.22 1.17 -5.36
C ARG A 18 -9.50 0.19 -6.30
N PHE A 19 -9.43 -1.09 -5.95
CA PHE A 19 -8.92 -2.10 -6.88
C PHE A 19 -9.78 -2.17 -8.14
N GLN A 20 -11.11 -2.26 -8.02
CA GLN A 20 -12.03 -2.30 -9.16
C GLN A 20 -11.83 -1.08 -10.07
N GLN A 21 -11.77 0.13 -9.48
CA GLN A 21 -11.54 1.38 -10.21
C GLN A 21 -10.23 1.38 -11.00
N ARG A 22 -9.16 0.83 -10.44
CA ARG A 22 -7.83 0.88 -11.05
C ARG A 22 -7.55 -0.28 -12.00
N LEU A 23 -8.32 -1.36 -11.90
CA LEU A 23 -8.17 -2.55 -12.73
C LEU A 23 -9.12 -2.56 -13.94
N CYS A 24 -10.20 -1.76 -13.96
CA CYS A 24 -11.21 -1.80 -15.03
C CYS A 24 -10.61 -1.58 -16.44
N GLU A 25 -9.62 -0.73 -16.58
CA GLU A 25 -8.93 -0.44 -17.86
C GLU A 25 -7.42 -0.68 -17.76
N HIS A 26 -6.99 -1.56 -16.87
CA HIS A 26 -5.56 -1.79 -16.65
C HIS A 26 -4.92 -2.47 -17.87
N PRO A 27 -3.76 -1.97 -18.38
CA PRO A 27 -3.17 -2.48 -19.62
C PRO A 27 -2.62 -3.92 -19.50
N TRP A 28 -2.28 -4.38 -18.28
CA TRP A 28 -1.66 -5.69 -18.05
C TRP A 28 -2.55 -6.69 -17.33
N PHE A 29 -3.59 -6.21 -16.64
CA PHE A 29 -4.49 -7.05 -15.85
C PHE A 29 -5.91 -7.01 -16.40
N GLU A 30 -6.59 -8.14 -16.41
CA GLU A 30 -7.99 -8.26 -16.80
C GLU A 30 -8.83 -8.63 -15.58
N PHE A 31 -9.69 -7.73 -15.17
CA PHE A 31 -10.56 -7.90 -14.01
C PHE A 31 -11.72 -8.84 -14.35
N VAL A 32 -11.62 -10.14 -13.98
CA VAL A 32 -12.56 -11.18 -14.39
C VAL A 32 -13.42 -11.74 -13.25
N ALA A 33 -13.04 -11.51 -11.98
CA ALA A 33 -13.77 -12.03 -10.84
C ALA A 33 -13.75 -11.10 -9.64
N VAL A 34 -14.82 -11.12 -8.86
CA VAL A 34 -14.95 -10.36 -7.63
C VAL A 34 -15.64 -11.20 -6.56
N ALA A 35 -15.09 -11.23 -5.34
CA ALA A 35 -15.70 -11.91 -4.21
C ALA A 35 -16.08 -10.95 -3.10
N GLY A 36 -17.07 -11.31 -2.29
CA GLY A 36 -17.57 -10.47 -1.23
C GLY A 36 -18.12 -11.21 -0.03
N SER A 37 -18.74 -10.48 0.89
CA SER A 37 -19.40 -11.04 2.06
C SER A 37 -20.67 -11.82 1.67
N PRO A 38 -21.19 -12.68 2.56
CA PRO A 38 -22.47 -13.37 2.32
C PRO A 38 -23.63 -12.46 1.97
N MET A 39 -23.60 -11.19 2.38
CA MET A 39 -24.62 -10.19 2.03
C MET A 39 -24.55 -9.72 0.58
N SER A 40 -23.43 -9.86 -0.07
CA SER A 40 -23.19 -9.45 -1.46
C SER A 40 -23.06 -10.62 -2.43
N GLU A 41 -22.87 -11.84 -1.94
CA GLU A 41 -22.78 -13.07 -2.72
C GLU A 41 -24.02 -13.25 -3.63
N GLY A 42 -23.78 -13.63 -4.88
CA GLY A 42 -24.80 -13.87 -5.91
C GLY A 42 -25.41 -12.59 -6.51
N ARG A 43 -25.11 -11.42 -6.00
CA ARG A 43 -25.56 -10.14 -6.57
C ARG A 43 -24.69 -9.74 -7.74
N LYS A 44 -25.27 -8.98 -8.67
CA LYS A 44 -24.45 -8.34 -9.71
C LYS A 44 -23.56 -7.26 -9.12
N LEU A 45 -22.35 -7.12 -9.63
CA LEU A 45 -21.42 -6.08 -9.18
C LEU A 45 -22.03 -4.67 -9.33
N SER A 46 -22.80 -4.43 -10.40
CA SER A 46 -23.53 -3.19 -10.64
C SER A 46 -24.56 -2.81 -9.54
N GLU A 47 -25.05 -3.80 -8.78
CA GLU A 47 -26.00 -3.61 -7.67
C GLU A 47 -25.30 -3.31 -6.33
N ILE A 48 -23.98 -3.46 -6.26
CA ILE A 48 -23.20 -3.14 -5.05
C ILE A 48 -23.06 -1.62 -4.94
N PRO A 49 -23.46 -1.00 -3.82
CA PRO A 49 -23.33 0.44 -3.64
C PRO A 49 -21.90 0.92 -3.80
N TRP A 50 -21.70 1.93 -4.65
CA TRP A 50 -20.40 2.57 -4.82
C TRP A 50 -20.16 3.53 -3.66
N ARG A 51 -18.96 3.49 -3.07
CA ARG A 51 -18.62 4.18 -1.81
C ARG A 51 -17.46 5.17 -1.96
N LEU A 52 -16.80 5.18 -3.12
CA LEU A 52 -15.78 6.17 -3.42
C LEU A 52 -16.46 7.49 -3.81
N ASP A 53 -15.72 8.62 -3.68
CA ASP A 53 -16.26 9.94 -4.04
C ASP A 53 -16.27 10.15 -5.55
N GLU A 54 -15.33 9.51 -6.24
CA GLU A 54 -15.30 9.57 -7.69
C GLU A 54 -16.42 8.72 -8.29
N ASP A 55 -16.84 9.08 -9.49
CA ASP A 55 -17.85 8.34 -10.23
C ASP A 55 -17.41 6.88 -10.43
N ARG A 56 -18.40 5.99 -10.38
CA ARG A 56 -18.19 4.58 -10.66
C ARG A 56 -17.76 4.42 -12.13
N PRO A 57 -16.59 3.80 -12.41
CA PRO A 57 -16.20 3.54 -13.79
C PRO A 57 -17.09 2.47 -14.44
N ASP A 58 -16.96 2.31 -15.75
CA ASP A 58 -17.60 1.20 -16.47
C ASP A 58 -16.89 -0.11 -16.08
N LEU A 59 -17.53 -0.86 -15.16
CA LEU A 59 -17.01 -2.12 -14.65
C LEU A 59 -17.63 -3.28 -15.43
N PRO A 60 -16.91 -4.41 -15.59
CA PRO A 60 -17.47 -5.61 -16.20
C PRO A 60 -18.68 -6.11 -15.40
N GLU A 61 -19.66 -6.67 -16.11
CA GLU A 61 -20.86 -7.29 -15.52
C GLU A 61 -20.48 -8.62 -14.85
N LEU A 62 -20.04 -8.54 -13.59
CA LEU A 62 -19.66 -9.71 -12.79
C LEU A 62 -20.74 -10.01 -11.74
N THR A 63 -20.85 -11.30 -11.40
CA THR A 63 -21.56 -11.74 -10.20
C THR A 63 -20.57 -11.84 -9.06
N VAL A 64 -20.93 -11.36 -7.88
CA VAL A 64 -20.09 -11.42 -6.68
C VAL A 64 -20.03 -12.85 -6.17
N LEU A 65 -18.84 -13.43 -6.15
CA LEU A 65 -18.59 -14.78 -5.66
C LEU A 65 -18.67 -14.84 -4.14
N GLY A 66 -19.09 -16.00 -3.61
CA GLY A 66 -19.02 -16.32 -2.19
C GLY A 66 -17.61 -16.79 -1.80
N LEU A 67 -17.35 -16.93 -0.50
CA LEU A 67 -16.06 -17.42 -0.02
C LEU A 67 -15.98 -18.95 0.09
N ASN A 68 -17.11 -19.65 0.09
CA ASN A 68 -17.15 -21.10 0.34
C ASN A 68 -16.65 -21.95 -0.86
N SER A 69 -16.99 -21.55 -2.09
CA SER A 69 -16.59 -22.18 -3.35
C SER A 69 -15.53 -21.38 -4.10
N LEU A 70 -14.96 -20.36 -3.45
CA LEU A 70 -14.14 -19.34 -4.10
C LEU A 70 -12.97 -19.93 -4.90
N VAL A 71 -12.24 -20.89 -4.33
CA VAL A 71 -11.05 -21.46 -4.98
C VAL A 71 -11.42 -22.15 -6.29
N ASP A 72 -12.47 -22.97 -6.28
CA ASP A 72 -12.92 -23.72 -7.47
C ASP A 72 -13.39 -22.73 -8.56
N GLU A 73 -14.16 -21.70 -8.20
CA GLU A 73 -14.64 -20.67 -9.12
C GLU A 73 -13.48 -19.84 -9.70
N LEU A 74 -12.45 -19.51 -8.90
CA LEU A 74 -11.28 -18.79 -9.39
C LEU A 74 -10.45 -19.64 -10.38
N LEU A 75 -10.35 -20.95 -10.14
CA LEU A 75 -9.68 -21.89 -11.05
C LEU A 75 -10.45 -22.07 -12.36
N GLU A 76 -11.80 -22.16 -12.31
CA GLU A 76 -12.65 -22.22 -13.50
C GLU A 76 -12.55 -20.96 -14.38
N LEU A 77 -12.34 -19.79 -13.74
CA LEU A 77 -12.15 -18.52 -14.41
C LEU A 77 -10.69 -18.24 -14.81
N GLU A 78 -9.80 -19.23 -14.63
CA GLU A 78 -8.37 -19.14 -14.95
C GLU A 78 -7.69 -17.93 -14.28
N VAL A 79 -8.11 -17.56 -13.05
CA VAL A 79 -7.53 -16.45 -12.30
C VAL A 79 -6.10 -16.79 -11.89
N GLU A 80 -5.16 -15.92 -12.25
CA GLU A 80 -3.73 -16.08 -11.96
C GLU A 80 -3.30 -15.29 -10.71
N ILE A 81 -3.98 -14.15 -10.46
CA ILE A 81 -3.62 -13.21 -9.39
C ILE A 81 -4.88 -12.76 -8.64
N VAL A 82 -4.79 -12.77 -7.33
CA VAL A 82 -5.83 -12.23 -6.44
C VAL A 82 -5.32 -11.00 -5.71
N PHE A 83 -6.06 -9.90 -5.82
CA PHE A 83 -5.89 -8.70 -4.99
C PHE A 83 -6.85 -8.78 -3.80
N SER A 84 -6.30 -8.98 -2.60
CA SER A 84 -7.10 -9.15 -1.39
C SER A 84 -7.17 -7.86 -0.56
N ALA A 85 -8.41 -7.45 -0.23
CA ALA A 85 -8.71 -6.38 0.74
C ALA A 85 -9.70 -6.90 1.80
N LEU A 86 -9.57 -8.15 2.18
CA LEU A 86 -10.40 -8.79 3.21
C LEU A 86 -10.07 -8.25 4.61
N PRO A 87 -11.02 -8.27 5.55
CA PRO A 87 -10.72 -8.14 6.96
C PRO A 87 -9.68 -9.19 7.41
N SER A 88 -8.78 -8.81 8.32
CA SER A 88 -7.65 -9.65 8.70
C SER A 88 -8.06 -11.04 9.24
N GLU A 89 -9.16 -11.12 9.99
CA GLU A 89 -9.67 -12.39 10.52
C GLU A 89 -10.09 -13.35 9.40
N ILE A 90 -10.65 -12.83 8.30
CA ILE A 90 -11.06 -13.64 7.14
C ILE A 90 -9.85 -13.97 6.26
N ALA A 91 -8.95 -13.02 6.09
CA ALA A 91 -7.74 -13.18 5.29
C ALA A 91 -6.84 -14.31 5.82
N LEU A 92 -6.78 -14.51 7.15
CA LEU A 92 -6.00 -15.58 7.79
C LEU A 92 -6.34 -16.98 7.25
N ASP A 93 -7.59 -17.23 6.92
CA ASP A 93 -8.05 -18.52 6.44
C ASP A 93 -8.14 -18.57 4.90
N VAL A 94 -8.69 -17.51 4.28
CA VAL A 94 -9.02 -17.53 2.84
C VAL A 94 -7.77 -17.37 1.96
N GLU A 95 -6.84 -16.48 2.30
CA GLU A 95 -5.65 -16.23 1.47
C GLU A 95 -4.73 -17.45 1.34
N PRO A 96 -4.44 -18.22 2.40
CA PRO A 96 -3.67 -19.45 2.27
C PRO A 96 -4.36 -20.55 1.44
N MET A 97 -5.70 -20.62 1.47
CA MET A 97 -6.43 -21.59 0.65
C MET A 97 -6.27 -21.29 -0.85
N ILE A 98 -6.36 -20.01 -1.23
CA ILE A 98 -6.15 -19.54 -2.60
C ILE A 98 -4.71 -19.80 -3.04
N ALA A 99 -3.74 -19.44 -2.19
CA ALA A 99 -2.32 -19.63 -2.46
C ALA A 99 -1.94 -21.12 -2.61
N ALA A 100 -2.54 -22.01 -1.80
CA ALA A 100 -2.36 -23.45 -1.90
C ALA A 100 -2.86 -24.03 -3.24
N ALA A 101 -3.81 -23.39 -3.89
CA ALA A 101 -4.27 -23.74 -5.24
C ALA A 101 -3.33 -23.22 -6.36
N GLY A 102 -2.22 -22.56 -6.00
CA GLY A 102 -1.24 -22.02 -6.94
C GLY A 102 -1.54 -20.62 -7.47
N ILE A 103 -2.61 -19.96 -6.99
CA ILE A 103 -2.98 -18.61 -7.38
C ILE A 103 -2.17 -17.61 -6.54
N SER A 104 -1.54 -16.63 -7.17
CA SER A 104 -0.75 -15.62 -6.49
C SER A 104 -1.64 -14.62 -5.73
N VAL A 105 -1.37 -14.41 -4.44
CA VAL A 105 -2.15 -13.50 -3.58
C VAL A 105 -1.33 -12.26 -3.23
N LEU A 106 -1.83 -11.09 -3.64
CA LEU A 106 -1.33 -9.80 -3.20
C LEU A 106 -2.28 -9.21 -2.16
N SER A 107 -1.85 -9.24 -0.90
CA SER A 107 -2.69 -8.91 0.26
C SER A 107 -2.47 -7.48 0.77
N ASN A 108 -3.58 -6.75 0.97
CA ASN A 108 -3.60 -5.52 1.77
C ASN A 108 -4.02 -5.75 3.23
N ALA A 109 -4.45 -6.98 3.57
CA ALA A 109 -4.77 -7.33 4.95
C ALA A 109 -3.53 -7.31 5.84
N SER A 110 -3.70 -7.04 7.13
CA SER A 110 -2.59 -7.11 8.09
C SER A 110 -2.30 -8.53 8.58
N ALA A 111 -3.09 -9.51 8.16
CA ALA A 111 -3.05 -10.89 8.65
C ALA A 111 -1.68 -11.56 8.53
N HIS A 112 -1.03 -11.37 7.39
CA HIS A 112 0.21 -12.09 7.06
C HIS A 112 1.46 -11.19 7.05
N ARG A 113 1.33 -9.90 7.42
CA ARG A 113 2.48 -8.99 7.51
C ARG A 113 3.48 -9.44 8.57
N CYS A 114 4.75 -9.30 8.29
CA CYS A 114 5.85 -9.68 9.19
C CYS A 114 5.86 -11.17 9.62
N ILE A 115 5.11 -12.05 8.95
CA ILE A 115 5.23 -13.49 9.11
C ILE A 115 6.49 -13.96 8.36
N ALA A 116 7.28 -14.81 9.01
CA ALA A 116 8.48 -15.35 8.40
C ALA A 116 8.17 -16.06 7.06
N GLY A 117 8.91 -15.73 6.01
CA GLY A 117 8.74 -16.29 4.68
C GLY A 117 7.66 -15.61 3.82
N ILE A 118 6.85 -14.70 4.38
CA ILE A 118 5.90 -13.89 3.59
C ILE A 118 6.50 -12.50 3.37
N PRO A 119 6.77 -12.10 2.11
CA PRO A 119 7.33 -10.79 1.82
C PRO A 119 6.35 -9.65 2.18
N LEU A 120 6.86 -8.64 2.86
CA LEU A 120 6.21 -7.35 3.10
C LEU A 120 6.94 -6.32 2.24
N VAL A 121 6.27 -5.79 1.19
CA VAL A 121 6.97 -5.07 0.14
C VAL A 121 6.29 -3.76 -0.25
N ILE A 122 7.11 -2.72 -0.39
CA ILE A 122 6.82 -1.49 -1.13
C ILE A 122 7.65 -1.56 -2.42
N ALA A 123 6.99 -1.59 -3.57
CA ALA A 123 7.62 -1.84 -4.86
C ALA A 123 8.84 -0.96 -5.17
N ASP A 124 8.81 0.31 -4.74
CA ASP A 124 9.89 1.27 -4.95
C ASP A 124 11.01 1.18 -3.89
N LEU A 125 10.82 0.44 -2.78
CA LEU A 125 11.72 0.55 -1.63
C LEU A 125 12.53 -0.72 -1.37
N ASN A 126 11.85 -1.86 -1.30
CA ASN A 126 12.46 -3.12 -0.91
C ASN A 126 12.06 -4.32 -1.80
N PRO A 127 12.05 -4.18 -3.15
CA PRO A 127 11.68 -5.27 -4.05
C PRO A 127 12.57 -6.51 -3.89
N HIS A 128 13.80 -6.34 -3.41
CA HIS A 128 14.72 -7.44 -3.12
C HIS A 128 14.20 -8.40 -2.05
N HIS A 129 13.22 -8.03 -1.23
CA HIS A 129 12.56 -8.93 -0.29
C HIS A 129 11.69 -10.00 -0.99
N LEU A 130 11.46 -9.88 -2.30
CA LEU A 130 10.74 -10.89 -3.08
C LEU A 130 11.58 -12.13 -3.45
N THR A 131 12.86 -12.18 -3.12
CA THR A 131 13.81 -13.23 -3.56
C THR A 131 13.29 -14.65 -3.33
N HIS A 132 12.56 -14.88 -2.24
CA HIS A 132 12.04 -16.21 -1.85
C HIS A 132 10.52 -16.23 -1.68
N TRP A 133 9.80 -15.37 -2.40
CA TRP A 133 8.36 -15.21 -2.17
C TRP A 133 7.51 -16.47 -2.44
N LYS A 134 7.95 -17.36 -3.35
CA LYS A 134 7.29 -18.64 -3.62
C LYS A 134 7.64 -19.75 -2.61
N ASP A 135 8.67 -19.55 -1.80
CA ASP A 135 9.17 -20.57 -0.85
C ASP A 135 8.44 -20.54 0.50
N SER A 136 7.45 -19.64 0.64
CA SER A 136 6.62 -19.55 1.84
C SER A 136 5.84 -20.85 2.09
N SER A 137 5.76 -21.26 3.35
CA SER A 137 4.93 -22.42 3.76
C SER A 137 3.42 -22.21 3.53
N LEU A 138 2.99 -20.95 3.33
CA LEU A 138 1.60 -20.60 3.02
C LEU A 138 1.34 -20.42 1.52
N GLY A 139 2.33 -20.71 0.65
CA GLY A 139 2.23 -20.53 -0.79
C GLY A 139 2.54 -19.08 -1.24
N PRO A 140 2.19 -18.70 -2.48
CA PRO A 140 2.57 -17.46 -3.11
C PRO A 140 1.75 -16.26 -2.59
N ILE A 141 1.99 -15.85 -1.34
CA ILE A 141 1.40 -14.65 -0.71
C ILE A 141 2.45 -13.56 -0.59
N THR A 142 2.10 -12.33 -0.97
CA THR A 142 2.91 -11.13 -0.76
C THR A 142 2.03 -10.04 -0.15
N CYS A 143 2.54 -9.34 0.87
CA CYS A 143 1.80 -8.30 1.57
C CYS A 143 2.28 -6.90 1.21
N SER A 144 1.31 -5.98 1.04
CA SER A 144 1.55 -4.54 1.10
C SER A 144 1.61 -4.09 2.55
N THR A 145 2.32 -2.99 2.80
CA THR A 145 2.44 -2.39 4.14
C THR A 145 1.16 -1.71 4.60
N ASN A 146 1.12 -1.35 5.87
CA ASN A 146 0.16 -0.38 6.40
C ASN A 146 0.22 0.92 5.59
N CYS A 147 -0.95 1.50 5.30
CA CYS A 147 -1.06 2.71 4.47
C CYS A 147 -0.30 3.91 5.04
N THR A 148 -0.12 3.99 6.36
CA THR A 148 0.62 5.06 7.03
C THR A 148 2.14 4.88 6.89
N VAL A 149 2.62 3.67 6.65
CA VAL A 149 4.06 3.41 6.43
C VAL A 149 4.55 4.08 5.15
N ILE A 150 3.71 4.21 4.12
CA ILE A 150 4.07 4.78 2.82
C ILE A 150 4.61 6.22 2.92
N PRO A 151 3.86 7.21 3.48
CA PRO A 151 4.35 8.59 3.58
C PRO A 151 5.55 8.74 4.52
N ILE A 152 5.86 7.73 5.33
CA ILE A 152 7.04 7.70 6.19
C ILE A 152 8.24 7.11 5.43
N ALA A 153 8.07 5.92 4.88
CA ALA A 153 9.16 5.10 4.35
C ALA A 153 9.74 5.65 3.03
N LEU A 154 8.88 6.12 2.11
CA LEU A 154 9.35 6.62 0.83
C LEU A 154 10.28 7.85 0.96
N PRO A 155 9.97 8.88 1.76
CA PRO A 155 10.92 9.98 1.99
C PRO A 155 12.15 9.57 2.80
N LEU A 156 12.04 8.57 3.69
CA LEU A 156 13.16 8.12 4.50
C LEU A 156 14.17 7.27 3.70
N LYS A 157 13.73 6.57 2.65
CA LYS A 157 14.61 5.66 1.87
C LYS A 157 15.82 6.37 1.28
N PRO A 158 15.70 7.49 0.52
CA PRO A 158 16.87 8.21 0.04
C PRO A 158 17.79 8.72 1.15
N LEU A 159 17.25 9.11 2.31
CA LEU A 159 18.06 9.50 3.46
C LEU A 159 18.81 8.31 4.06
N TRP A 160 18.14 7.15 4.14
CA TRP A 160 18.77 5.91 4.59
C TRP A 160 19.96 5.52 3.75
N ASP A 161 19.82 5.61 2.43
CA ASP A 161 20.88 5.24 1.48
C ASP A 161 22.05 6.24 1.47
N MET A 162 21.78 7.55 1.61
CA MET A 162 22.76 8.62 1.44
C MET A 162 23.53 8.97 2.72
N VAL A 163 22.83 9.01 3.86
CA VAL A 163 23.42 9.49 5.12
C VAL A 163 23.21 8.56 6.30
N GLY A 164 22.19 7.70 6.22
CA GLY A 164 21.75 6.90 7.36
C GLY A 164 21.14 7.75 8.47
N PHE A 165 20.42 7.10 9.38
CA PHE A 165 19.85 7.70 10.58
C PHE A 165 19.69 6.61 11.65
N ASN A 166 19.58 7.01 12.92
CA ASN A 166 19.47 6.09 14.06
C ASN A 166 18.19 6.25 14.85
N GLN A 167 17.48 7.38 14.67
CA GLN A 167 16.23 7.66 15.36
C GLN A 167 15.24 8.34 14.43
N VAL A 168 13.96 7.91 14.52
CA VAL A 168 12.83 8.49 13.82
C VAL A 168 11.66 8.67 14.79
N SER A 169 11.08 9.86 14.82
CA SER A 169 9.85 10.15 15.56
C SER A 169 8.77 10.59 14.58
N VAL A 170 7.59 9.99 14.67
CA VAL A 170 6.47 10.21 13.75
C VAL A 170 5.20 10.57 14.51
N ARG A 171 4.52 11.61 14.06
CA ARG A 171 3.13 11.91 14.45
C ARG A 171 2.25 11.82 13.22
N THR A 172 1.16 11.08 13.32
CA THR A 172 0.29 10.81 12.18
C THR A 172 -1.09 11.47 12.35
N GLU A 173 -1.63 11.94 11.23
CA GLU A 173 -3.02 12.35 11.06
C GLU A 173 -3.66 11.41 10.04
N GLN A 174 -4.34 10.37 10.53
CA GLN A 174 -4.91 9.34 9.69
C GLN A 174 -6.37 9.64 9.35
N ALA A 175 -6.69 9.66 8.06
CA ALA A 175 -8.01 9.90 7.53
C ALA A 175 -9.01 8.77 7.84
N LEU A 176 -10.31 9.09 7.83
CA LEU A 176 -11.41 8.17 8.19
C LEU A 176 -11.44 6.90 7.35
N SER A 177 -11.17 6.98 6.05
CA SER A 177 -11.17 5.83 5.13
C SER A 177 -10.17 4.73 5.54
N GLY A 178 -9.11 5.08 6.27
CA GLY A 178 -8.17 4.11 6.83
C GLY A 178 -8.79 3.16 7.86
N GLY A 179 -9.92 3.52 8.47
CA GLY A 179 -10.73 2.65 9.34
C GLY A 179 -11.86 1.93 8.60
N GLY A 180 -11.89 1.99 7.27
CA GLY A 180 -12.90 1.37 6.42
C GLY A 180 -14.24 2.10 6.38
N TRP A 181 -15.22 1.49 5.68
CA TRP A 181 -16.52 2.13 5.43
C TRP A 181 -17.31 2.43 6.72
N GLY A 182 -17.25 1.56 7.71
CA GLY A 182 -17.99 1.76 8.97
C GLY A 182 -17.59 3.06 9.66
N LEU A 183 -16.29 3.33 9.77
CA LEU A 183 -15.79 4.57 10.36
C LEU A 183 -16.06 5.77 9.45
N LEU A 184 -15.80 5.65 8.16
CA LEU A 184 -16.03 6.71 7.20
C LEU A 184 -17.51 7.16 7.19
N SER A 185 -18.45 6.22 7.16
CA SER A 185 -19.89 6.51 7.12
C SER A 185 -20.41 7.12 8.43
N SER A 186 -19.80 6.79 9.57
CA SER A 186 -20.19 7.39 10.85
C SER A 186 -19.73 8.83 10.99
N GLY A 187 -18.62 9.21 10.36
CA GLY A 187 -18.00 10.53 10.46
C GLY A 187 -17.56 10.92 11.87
N ILE A 188 -17.64 10.00 12.84
CA ILE A 188 -17.38 10.28 14.25
C ILE A 188 -15.90 10.04 14.56
N VAL A 189 -15.17 11.12 14.80
CA VAL A 189 -13.90 11.07 15.49
C VAL A 189 -14.19 11.28 16.96
N GLY A 190 -13.94 10.26 17.78
CA GLY A 190 -14.17 10.34 19.23
C GLY A 190 -13.29 11.42 19.88
N SER A 191 -13.62 11.76 21.13
CA SER A 191 -12.82 12.71 21.93
C SER A 191 -11.37 12.26 22.17
N ASN A 192 -11.11 10.95 22.09
CA ASN A 192 -9.78 10.35 22.06
C ASN A 192 -9.54 9.82 20.65
N CYS A 193 -8.69 10.52 19.89
CA CYS A 193 -8.39 10.21 18.49
C CYS A 193 -7.28 9.16 18.32
N GLU A 194 -6.81 8.52 19.41
CA GLU A 194 -5.81 7.47 19.35
C GLU A 194 -6.32 6.23 18.59
N ILE A 195 -5.40 5.57 17.89
CA ILE A 195 -5.69 4.34 17.16
C ILE A 195 -4.97 3.18 17.87
N PRO A 196 -5.66 2.35 18.67
CA PRO A 196 -5.04 1.32 19.46
C PRO A 196 -4.23 0.32 18.63
N GLY A 197 -2.97 0.06 19.03
CA GLY A 197 -2.07 -0.90 18.39
C GLY A 197 -1.48 -0.47 17.05
N GLU A 198 -1.88 0.67 16.50
CA GLU A 198 -1.41 1.13 15.18
C GLU A 198 0.06 1.56 15.21
N ALA A 199 0.48 2.25 16.27
CA ALA A 199 1.85 2.70 16.42
C ALA A 199 2.86 1.54 16.40
N GLU A 200 2.54 0.44 17.08
CA GLU A 200 3.40 -0.74 17.10
C GLU A 200 3.47 -1.44 15.75
N LYS A 201 2.35 -1.54 15.02
CA LYS A 201 2.33 -2.07 13.64
C LYS A 201 3.22 -1.26 12.70
N ILE A 202 3.09 0.07 12.72
CA ILE A 202 3.90 0.98 11.89
C ILE A 202 5.38 0.80 12.21
N LYS A 203 5.74 0.77 13.50
CA LYS A 203 7.12 0.55 13.94
C LYS A 203 7.67 -0.78 13.45
N GLN A 204 6.96 -1.88 13.65
CA GLN A 204 7.37 -3.22 13.23
C GLN A 204 7.56 -3.29 11.71
N GLU A 205 6.61 -2.76 10.94
CA GLU A 205 6.68 -2.76 9.49
C GLU A 205 7.84 -1.89 8.98
N LEU A 206 8.09 -0.70 9.54
CA LEU A 206 9.23 0.15 9.18
C LEU A 206 10.58 -0.54 9.46
N LEU A 207 10.74 -1.16 10.63
CA LEU A 207 11.94 -1.91 10.98
C LEU A 207 12.18 -3.07 10.01
N HIS A 208 11.10 -3.75 9.60
CA HIS A 208 11.15 -4.87 8.66
C HIS A 208 11.54 -4.45 7.25
N ILE A 209 10.86 -3.43 6.67
CA ILE A 209 11.13 -3.00 5.27
C ILE A 209 12.49 -2.33 5.08
N LEU A 210 13.05 -1.69 6.13
CA LEU A 210 14.40 -1.14 6.16
C LEU A 210 15.45 -2.20 6.57
N GLY A 211 15.01 -3.42 6.86
CA GLY A 211 15.85 -4.54 7.25
C GLY A 211 16.68 -5.09 6.09
N ARG A 212 17.47 -6.10 6.40
CA ARG A 212 18.35 -6.79 5.42
C ARG A 212 17.85 -8.21 5.18
N ILE A 213 17.86 -8.63 3.92
CA ILE A 213 17.56 -10.02 3.57
C ILE A 213 18.77 -10.92 3.82
N SER A 214 18.50 -12.13 4.33
CA SER A 214 19.48 -13.19 4.53
C SER A 214 18.88 -14.54 4.08
N SER A 215 19.64 -15.62 4.18
CA SER A 215 19.15 -16.98 3.94
C SER A 215 18.04 -17.43 4.92
N GLU A 216 17.91 -16.75 6.07
CA GLU A 216 16.90 -17.04 7.08
C GLU A 216 15.67 -16.12 6.99
N GLY A 217 15.63 -15.25 5.97
CA GLY A 217 14.57 -14.25 5.76
C GLY A 217 15.03 -12.83 6.04
N VAL A 218 14.10 -11.94 6.37
CA VAL A 218 14.38 -10.53 6.65
C VAL A 218 14.77 -10.35 8.12
N SER A 219 15.98 -9.80 8.34
CA SER A 219 16.42 -9.32 9.66
C SER A 219 16.05 -7.84 9.79
N PRO A 220 15.12 -7.46 10.70
CA PRO A 220 14.74 -6.07 10.90
C PRO A 220 15.92 -5.20 11.30
N THR A 221 15.91 -3.92 10.91
CA THR A 221 16.89 -2.95 11.41
C THR A 221 16.65 -2.61 12.88
N THR A 222 17.65 -2.02 13.56
CA THR A 222 17.61 -1.75 15.01
C THR A 222 17.55 -0.27 15.35
N ILE A 223 17.10 0.58 14.42
CA ILE A 223 16.94 2.01 14.68
C ILE A 223 15.82 2.24 15.71
N GLU A 224 15.91 3.36 16.43
CA GLU A 224 14.85 3.76 17.35
C GLU A 224 13.70 4.41 16.58
N ILE A 225 12.48 3.90 16.74
CA ILE A 225 11.29 4.44 16.10
C ILE A 225 10.21 4.72 17.17
N ASN A 226 9.76 5.97 17.23
CA ASN A 226 8.67 6.44 18.07
C ASN A 226 7.51 6.91 17.21
N VAL A 227 6.30 6.39 17.45
CA VAL A 227 5.11 6.72 16.64
C VAL A 227 3.95 7.12 17.54
N ASP A 228 3.31 8.24 17.21
CA ASP A 228 2.05 8.72 17.81
C ASP A 228 0.97 8.75 16.71
N CYS A 229 -0.09 7.96 16.88
CA CYS A 229 -1.13 7.77 15.86
C CYS A 229 -2.44 8.44 16.27
N LYS A 230 -2.93 9.35 15.42
CA LYS A 230 -4.21 10.03 15.62
C LYS A 230 -5.13 9.89 14.42
N ARG A 231 -6.41 9.71 14.69
CA ARG A 231 -7.48 9.81 13.69
C ARG A 231 -7.91 11.26 13.55
N VAL A 232 -8.13 11.70 12.30
CA VAL A 232 -8.68 13.02 11.97
C VAL A 232 -9.98 12.87 11.18
N SER A 233 -10.76 13.96 11.07
CA SER A 233 -12.07 13.96 10.38
C SER A 233 -11.98 14.00 8.86
N GLU A 234 -10.78 14.09 8.31
CA GLU A 234 -10.56 14.06 6.86
C GLU A 234 -11.00 12.71 6.28
N ARG A 235 -11.57 12.74 5.08
CA ARG A 235 -12.05 11.53 4.41
C ARG A 235 -10.91 10.62 3.99
N ASP A 236 -9.99 11.14 3.17
CA ASP A 236 -8.83 10.47 2.59
C ASP A 236 -7.54 11.28 2.84
N GLY A 237 -6.40 10.61 2.73
CA GLY A 237 -5.08 11.21 2.87
C GLY A 237 -4.51 11.15 4.28
N HIS A 238 -3.46 10.35 4.45
CA HIS A 238 -2.67 10.33 5.68
C HIS A 238 -1.57 11.37 5.60
N LEU A 239 -1.56 12.30 6.55
CA LEU A 239 -0.50 13.26 6.76
C LEU A 239 0.36 12.80 7.94
N VAL A 240 1.66 12.81 7.76
CA VAL A 240 2.62 12.48 8.80
C VAL A 240 3.61 13.63 9.01
N ASN A 241 3.98 13.86 10.26
CA ASN A 241 5.07 14.78 10.64
C ASN A 241 6.21 13.91 11.17
N VAL A 242 7.37 13.99 10.53
CA VAL A 242 8.51 13.12 10.76
C VAL A 242 9.68 13.95 11.27
N GLU A 243 10.31 13.50 12.34
CA GLU A 243 11.57 14.01 12.87
C GLU A 243 12.62 12.90 12.79
N VAL A 244 13.78 13.19 12.22
CA VAL A 244 14.85 12.20 11.96
C VAL A 244 16.17 12.70 12.51
N GLU A 245 16.88 11.86 13.26
CA GLU A 245 18.27 12.13 13.66
C GLU A 245 19.23 11.49 12.65
N LEU A 246 19.78 12.33 11.76
CA LEU A 246 20.72 11.88 10.71
C LEU A 246 22.10 11.55 11.30
N ASN A 247 22.80 10.60 10.71
CA ASN A 247 24.15 10.18 11.16
C ASN A 247 25.24 11.23 10.84
N ARG A 248 24.96 12.19 9.95
CA ARG A 248 25.85 13.32 9.64
C ARG A 248 25.07 14.56 9.22
N VAL A 249 25.70 15.71 9.33
CA VAL A 249 25.15 16.97 8.86
C VAL A 249 24.91 16.96 7.36
N ALA A 250 23.78 17.46 6.93
CA ALA A 250 23.42 17.71 5.54
C ALA A 250 22.68 19.06 5.44
N SER A 251 22.73 19.69 4.28
CA SER A 251 21.96 20.91 4.02
C SER A 251 20.53 20.60 3.57
N VAL A 252 19.62 21.55 3.72
CA VAL A 252 18.24 21.44 3.18
C VAL A 252 18.25 21.17 1.67
N SER A 253 19.20 21.78 0.94
CA SER A 253 19.31 21.61 -0.52
C SER A 253 19.69 20.18 -0.89
N GLU A 254 20.69 19.59 -0.23
CA GLU A 254 21.07 18.21 -0.46
C GLU A 254 19.93 17.23 -0.17
N ILE A 255 19.23 17.43 0.95
CA ILE A 255 18.09 16.56 1.32
C ILE A 255 16.97 16.64 0.29
N LYS A 256 16.61 17.87 -0.15
CA LYS A 256 15.61 18.06 -1.21
C LYS A 256 16.04 17.39 -2.52
N GLU A 257 17.30 17.51 -2.90
CA GLU A 257 17.87 16.88 -4.10
C GLU A 257 17.81 15.34 -4.01
N TRP A 258 18.24 14.74 -2.90
CA TRP A 258 18.19 13.30 -2.71
C TRP A 258 16.78 12.73 -2.76
N MET A 259 15.82 13.40 -2.10
CA MET A 259 14.42 12.97 -2.13
C MET A 259 13.77 13.14 -3.51
N ALA A 260 14.01 14.28 -4.18
CA ALA A 260 13.41 14.59 -5.49
C ALA A 260 14.01 13.77 -6.64
N ALA A 261 15.31 13.47 -6.56
CA ALA A 261 16.00 12.66 -7.58
C ALA A 261 15.82 11.16 -7.37
N TRP A 262 15.25 10.74 -6.25
CA TRP A 262 15.13 9.33 -5.94
C TRP A 262 14.11 8.63 -6.83
N SER A 263 14.54 7.54 -7.43
CA SER A 263 13.74 6.64 -8.24
C SER A 263 14.29 5.22 -8.11
N ASP A 264 13.46 4.23 -8.36
CA ASP A 264 13.82 2.82 -8.27
C ASP A 264 13.23 2.03 -9.44
N ARG A 265 13.24 0.71 -9.34
CA ARG A 265 12.81 -0.25 -10.37
C ARG A 265 11.49 0.11 -11.05
N PRO A 266 10.40 0.47 -10.33
CA PRO A 266 9.13 0.81 -10.99
C PRO A 266 9.24 1.97 -11.99
N GLN A 267 9.99 3.02 -11.66
CA GLN A 267 10.21 4.17 -12.53
C GLN A 267 11.12 3.82 -13.71
N HIS A 268 12.21 3.08 -13.45
CA HIS A 268 13.15 2.64 -14.49
C HIS A 268 12.48 1.72 -15.51
N LEU A 269 11.56 0.85 -15.07
CA LEU A 269 10.76 -0.04 -15.93
C LEU A 269 9.54 0.65 -16.54
N LYS A 270 9.24 1.89 -16.15
CA LYS A 270 8.09 2.66 -16.61
C LYS A 270 6.77 1.90 -16.44
N LEU A 271 6.60 1.32 -15.25
CA LEU A 271 5.39 0.55 -14.95
C LEU A 271 4.14 1.42 -15.04
N PRO A 272 2.98 0.86 -15.44
CA PRO A 272 1.75 1.64 -15.68
C PRO A 272 1.32 2.52 -14.50
N SER A 273 1.40 2.00 -13.26
CA SER A 273 1.04 2.74 -12.04
C SER A 273 2.19 3.51 -11.39
N ALA A 274 3.43 3.39 -11.93
CA ALA A 274 4.58 4.08 -11.35
C ALA A 274 4.53 5.58 -11.64
N PRO A 275 4.48 6.46 -10.62
CA PRO A 275 4.60 7.89 -10.84
C PRO A 275 6.03 8.21 -11.29
N ASP A 276 6.20 9.26 -12.10
CA ASP A 276 7.53 9.65 -12.57
C ASP A 276 8.42 10.11 -11.40
N ASN A 277 7.79 10.75 -10.40
CA ASN A 277 8.44 11.16 -9.16
C ASN A 277 7.71 10.51 -7.97
N PRO A 278 8.23 9.43 -7.38
CA PRO A 278 7.59 8.79 -6.22
C PRO A 278 7.53 9.70 -4.99
N VAL A 279 8.47 10.65 -4.90
CA VAL A 279 8.50 11.71 -3.88
C VAL A 279 8.53 13.07 -4.57
N ILE A 280 7.56 13.93 -4.26
CA ILE A 280 7.45 15.31 -4.75
C ILE A 280 7.76 16.26 -3.59
N ILE A 281 8.67 17.22 -3.81
CA ILE A 281 9.08 18.20 -2.80
C ILE A 281 8.39 19.54 -3.07
N ILE A 282 7.78 20.10 -2.03
CA ILE A 282 7.18 21.44 -2.03
C ILE A 282 7.77 22.30 -0.88
N ASP A 283 7.54 23.60 -0.92
CA ASP A 283 8.06 24.49 0.15
C ASP A 283 7.13 24.54 1.38
N GLY A 284 5.82 24.49 1.20
CA GLY A 284 4.81 24.58 2.26
C GLY A 284 4.42 23.25 2.88
N LEU A 285 3.37 23.27 3.70
CA LEU A 285 2.71 22.07 4.21
C LEU A 285 1.88 21.43 3.08
N PRO A 286 2.03 20.13 2.81
CA PRO A 286 1.20 19.47 1.82
C PRO A 286 -0.25 19.37 2.32
N THR A 287 -1.18 19.95 1.55
CA THR A 287 -2.62 19.92 1.84
C THR A 287 -3.30 18.78 1.07
N ARG A 288 -4.35 18.21 1.64
CA ARG A 288 -5.12 17.14 0.98
C ARG A 288 -5.85 17.65 -0.25
N GLU A 289 -6.37 18.88 -0.21
CA GLU A 289 -7.09 19.51 -1.32
C GLU A 289 -6.21 19.67 -2.57
N GLU A 290 -4.95 20.02 -2.40
CA GLU A 290 -4.05 20.33 -3.53
C GLU A 290 -3.24 19.11 -3.99
N TYR A 291 -2.81 18.24 -3.05
CA TYR A 291 -1.78 17.25 -3.33
C TYR A 291 -2.21 15.79 -3.16
N LEU A 292 -3.45 15.51 -2.75
CA LEU A 292 -3.88 14.14 -2.49
C LEU A 292 -3.76 13.23 -3.72
N MET A 293 -4.04 13.79 -4.91
CA MET A 293 -3.99 13.08 -6.19
C MET A 293 -2.68 13.28 -6.95
N ALA A 294 -1.61 13.71 -6.28
CA ALA A 294 -0.30 13.89 -6.91
C ALA A 294 0.29 12.58 -7.47
N GLY A 295 1.03 12.67 -8.59
CA GLY A 295 1.69 11.50 -9.20
C GLY A 295 1.59 11.43 -10.72
N GLY A 296 0.64 12.14 -11.33
CA GLY A 296 0.38 12.15 -12.76
C GLY A 296 -1.09 11.87 -13.09
N GLU A 297 -1.34 11.44 -14.30
CA GLU A 297 -2.69 11.12 -14.79
C GLU A 297 -2.98 9.61 -14.76
N GLY A 298 -4.24 9.23 -14.84
CA GLY A 298 -4.70 7.84 -14.93
C GLY A 298 -4.24 7.00 -13.75
N LEU A 299 -3.57 5.89 -14.01
CA LEU A 299 -3.06 4.98 -12.97
C LEU A 299 -1.96 5.58 -12.09
N LYS A 300 -1.32 6.68 -12.48
CA LYS A 300 -0.31 7.40 -11.69
C LYS A 300 -0.92 8.41 -10.70
N SER A 301 -2.19 8.78 -10.87
CA SER A 301 -2.88 9.72 -10.00
C SER A 301 -2.99 9.19 -8.56
N GLY A 302 -2.60 10.00 -7.57
CA GLY A 302 -2.56 9.62 -6.16
C GLY A 302 -1.41 8.68 -5.77
N MET A 303 -0.42 8.47 -6.66
CA MET A 303 0.67 7.52 -6.45
C MET A 303 1.97 8.14 -5.93
N SER A 304 2.11 9.46 -5.86
CA SER A 304 3.26 10.12 -5.24
C SER A 304 3.02 10.43 -3.76
N VAL A 305 4.11 10.47 -3.02
CA VAL A 305 4.17 11.07 -1.67
C VAL A 305 4.64 12.50 -1.81
N VAL A 306 3.90 13.45 -1.24
CA VAL A 306 4.26 14.87 -1.28
C VAL A 306 4.87 15.28 0.04
N VAL A 307 6.11 15.76 0.01
CA VAL A 307 6.90 16.19 1.17
C VAL A 307 7.05 17.70 1.18
N GLY A 308 6.77 18.30 2.31
CA GLY A 308 6.93 19.73 2.49
C GLY A 308 7.30 20.11 3.91
N ASN A 309 7.34 21.43 4.19
CA ASN A 309 7.70 21.97 5.50
C ASN A 309 9.05 21.44 6.03
N LEU A 310 10.02 21.22 5.13
CA LEU A 310 11.31 20.60 5.42
C LEU A 310 12.23 21.61 6.12
N LYS A 311 12.73 21.24 7.30
CA LYS A 311 13.64 22.02 8.13
C LYS A 311 14.73 21.11 8.67
N ILE A 312 15.94 21.66 8.81
CA ILE A 312 17.06 20.97 9.44
C ILE A 312 17.80 21.91 10.41
N ASP A 313 18.18 21.37 11.55
CA ASP A 313 19.08 21.99 12.52
C ASP A 313 20.17 20.96 12.87
N ASN A 314 21.39 21.19 12.39
CA ASN A 314 22.50 20.24 12.44
C ASN A 314 22.11 18.88 11.81
N THR A 315 21.93 17.83 12.62
CA THR A 315 21.54 16.47 12.24
C THR A 315 20.04 16.21 12.38
N LYS A 316 19.28 17.15 13.00
CA LYS A 316 17.85 17.00 13.23
C LYS A 316 17.04 17.53 12.06
N LEU A 317 16.56 16.62 11.25
CA LEU A 317 15.67 16.90 10.13
C LEU A 317 14.21 16.77 10.57
N SER A 318 13.35 17.69 10.13
CA SER A 318 11.89 17.55 10.23
C SER A 318 11.22 17.85 8.90
N PHE A 319 10.15 17.13 8.61
CA PHE A 319 9.31 17.37 7.43
C PHE A 319 7.89 16.86 7.64
N SER A 320 6.97 17.30 6.79
CA SER A 320 5.62 16.73 6.68
C SER A 320 5.47 15.98 5.37
N ALA A 321 4.76 14.85 5.37
CA ALA A 321 4.52 14.08 4.15
C ALA A 321 3.06 13.62 4.06
N LEU A 322 2.48 13.74 2.86
CA LEU A 322 1.11 13.38 2.55
C LEU A 322 1.08 12.26 1.50
N SER A 323 0.21 11.27 1.70
CA SER A 323 -0.06 10.21 0.75
C SER A 323 -1.54 9.83 0.72
N HIS A 324 -2.05 9.43 -0.43
CA HIS A 324 -3.39 8.88 -0.56
C HIS A 324 -3.44 7.45 0.00
N ASN A 325 -4.08 7.29 1.16
CA ASN A 325 -4.06 6.05 1.93
C ASN A 325 -4.76 4.86 1.24
N THR A 326 -5.82 5.09 0.46
CA THR A 326 -6.52 4.01 -0.25
C THR A 326 -5.98 3.76 -1.66
N ILE A 327 -5.18 4.68 -2.21
CA ILE A 327 -4.50 4.52 -3.50
C ILE A 327 -3.05 4.08 -3.26
N ARG A 328 -2.12 5.02 -3.03
CA ARG A 328 -0.71 4.68 -2.84
C ARG A 328 -0.47 3.75 -1.65
N GLY A 329 -1.21 4.01 -0.56
CA GLY A 329 -1.14 3.24 0.69
C GLY A 329 -1.85 1.89 0.66
N ALA A 330 -2.59 1.57 -0.43
CA ALA A 330 -3.36 0.33 -0.52
C ALA A 330 -3.44 -0.17 -1.97
N ALA A 331 -4.60 -0.03 -2.65
CA ALA A 331 -4.87 -0.67 -3.94
C ALA A 331 -3.84 -0.31 -5.02
N GLY A 332 -3.52 0.98 -5.20
CA GLY A 332 -2.56 1.40 -6.21
C GLY A 332 -1.15 0.91 -5.93
N GLY A 333 -0.70 0.97 -4.66
CA GLY A 333 0.60 0.44 -4.25
C GLY A 333 0.72 -1.08 -4.44
N CYS A 334 -0.37 -1.81 -4.17
CA CYS A 334 -0.44 -3.25 -4.36
C CYS A 334 -0.45 -3.64 -5.86
N ILE A 335 -1.18 -2.88 -6.71
CA ILE A 335 -1.15 -3.07 -8.17
C ILE A 335 0.27 -2.80 -8.71
N LEU A 336 0.92 -1.72 -8.27
CA LEU A 336 2.29 -1.42 -8.66
C LEU A 336 3.26 -2.54 -8.28
N LEU A 337 3.05 -3.19 -7.13
CA LEU A 337 3.83 -4.36 -6.74
C LEU A 337 3.59 -5.54 -7.69
N ALA A 338 2.33 -5.81 -8.08
CA ALA A 338 2.00 -6.84 -9.06
C ALA A 338 2.63 -6.56 -10.44
N GLU A 339 2.57 -5.30 -10.89
CA GLU A 339 3.23 -4.87 -12.13
C GLU A 339 4.74 -5.13 -12.08
N LEU A 340 5.39 -4.79 -10.97
CA LEU A 340 6.82 -5.05 -10.78
C LEU A 340 7.13 -6.55 -10.81
N MET A 341 6.37 -7.35 -10.07
CA MET A 341 6.55 -8.80 -10.04
C MET A 341 6.36 -9.44 -11.42
N LEU A 342 5.37 -8.97 -12.20
CA LEU A 342 5.15 -9.42 -13.57
C LEU A 342 6.29 -9.00 -14.50
N ALA A 343 6.75 -7.74 -14.42
CA ALA A 343 7.84 -7.23 -15.24
C ALA A 343 9.18 -7.94 -14.97
N GLU A 344 9.36 -8.46 -13.76
CA GLU A 344 10.56 -9.22 -13.34
C GLU A 344 10.41 -10.76 -13.52
N GLY A 345 9.28 -11.22 -14.09
CA GLY A 345 9.03 -12.64 -14.36
C GLY A 345 8.80 -13.46 -13.08
N LEU A 346 8.32 -12.83 -12.02
CA LEU A 346 7.96 -13.49 -10.77
C LEU A 346 6.51 -14.02 -10.78
N LEU A 347 5.64 -13.40 -11.56
CA LEU A 347 4.28 -13.82 -11.84
C LEU A 347 4.26 -14.42 -13.26
N ASP A 348 4.27 -15.73 -13.35
CA ASP A 348 4.29 -16.47 -14.64
C ASP A 348 2.95 -16.37 -15.36
#